data_599ba0870cba6b065d0732be12bca398
#
_entry.id   599ba0870cba6b065d0732be12bca398
#
_cell.length_a   1.000
_cell.length_b   1.000
_cell.length_c   1.000
_cell.angle_alpha   90.00
_cell.angle_beta   90.00
_cell.angle_gamma   90.00
#
_symmetry.space_group_name_H-M   'P 1'
#
loop_
_entity.id
_entity.type
_entity.pdbx_description
1 polymer ?
#
loop_
_entity_poly.entity_id
_entity_poly.type
_entity_poly.pdbx_seq_one_letter_code
_entity_poly.pdbx_strand_id
1 'polypeptide(L)'
;FTILWNDGPRLQKLDEELKEKSLAPNQLGKGRNVWYCLGMSIARDTARSVALHDCDIKTYDRRMLAKLFYPVVNPVFNFEFCKGFYPRIANEKMNGRVARLLVAPLLIALEKTIGSSEYLQFMKSFKYPLSGEFSFRRNVLSELRISSDWGIEVGVLSEMQRNFSPNNICQVDLADTYDHKHQDLSLDDETKGLSKMSID
;
A
#
# COMPACT_ATOMS: atom_id res chain seq x y z
N PHE A 1 14.70 17.23 -0.39
CA PHE A 1 13.23 17.25 -0.46
C PHE A 1 12.83 17.58 -1.89
N THR A 2 12.04 16.72 -2.53
CA THR A 2 11.54 16.89 -3.88
C THR A 2 10.03 16.68 -3.88
N ILE A 3 9.30 17.56 -4.53
CA ILE A 3 7.87 17.43 -4.76
C ILE A 3 7.67 16.90 -6.18
N LEU A 4 6.95 15.79 -6.31
CA LEU A 4 6.41 15.33 -7.58
C LEU A 4 4.95 15.75 -7.66
N TRP A 5 4.69 16.72 -8.52
CA TRP A 5 3.34 17.26 -8.70
C TRP A 5 2.61 16.46 -9.77
N ASN A 6 1.71 15.58 -9.36
CA ASN A 6 1.03 14.65 -10.26
C ASN A 6 0.11 15.32 -11.30
N ASP A 7 -0.36 16.54 -11.01
CA ASP A 7 -1.17 17.36 -11.93
C ASP A 7 -0.35 18.45 -12.61
N GLY A 8 0.98 18.43 -12.44
CA GLY A 8 1.86 19.41 -13.05
C GLY A 8 2.10 19.16 -14.54
N PRO A 9 2.38 20.22 -15.33
CA PRO A 9 2.46 20.12 -16.80
C PRO A 9 3.53 19.14 -17.29
N ARG A 10 4.61 18.96 -16.55
CA ARG A 10 5.68 17.99 -16.92
C ARG A 10 5.20 16.56 -16.84
N LEU A 11 4.43 16.23 -15.77
CA LEU A 11 3.92 14.87 -15.60
C LEU A 11 2.73 14.60 -16.51
N GLN A 12 1.91 15.62 -16.78
CA GLN A 12 0.83 15.52 -17.77
C GLN A 12 1.39 15.17 -19.16
N LYS A 13 2.47 15.85 -19.58
CA LYS A 13 3.13 15.54 -20.86
C LYS A 13 3.66 14.10 -20.89
N LEU A 14 4.31 13.65 -19.83
CA LEU A 14 4.78 12.26 -19.72
C LEU A 14 3.61 11.27 -19.76
N ASP A 15 2.52 11.59 -19.08
CA ASP A 15 1.31 10.76 -19.07
C ASP A 15 0.70 10.63 -20.48
N GLU A 16 0.69 11.71 -21.26
CA GLU A 16 0.27 11.69 -22.67
C GLU A 16 1.17 10.81 -23.54
N GLU A 17 2.48 10.98 -23.42
CA GLU A 17 3.47 10.14 -24.13
C GLU A 17 3.34 8.65 -23.77
N LEU A 18 3.05 8.33 -22.51
CA LEU A 18 2.82 6.96 -22.06
C LEU A 18 1.48 6.42 -22.54
N LYS A 19 0.43 7.24 -22.60
CA LYS A 19 -0.88 6.86 -23.16
C LYS A 19 -0.78 6.48 -24.64
N GLU A 20 -0.06 7.26 -25.43
CA GLU A 20 0.19 6.94 -26.84
C GLU A 20 0.84 5.56 -27.02
N LYS A 21 1.66 5.16 -26.06
CA LYS A 21 2.34 3.85 -26.04
C LYS A 21 1.55 2.75 -25.31
N SER A 22 0.34 3.04 -24.83
CA SER A 22 -0.47 2.13 -24.00
C SER A 22 0.24 1.67 -22.71
N LEU A 23 1.10 2.53 -22.14
CA LEU A 23 1.88 2.25 -20.93
C LEU A 23 1.44 3.09 -19.72
N ALA A 24 0.56 4.05 -19.90
CA ALA A 24 0.07 4.88 -18.80
C ALA A 24 -0.89 4.09 -17.88
N PRO A 25 -0.91 4.41 -16.58
CA PRO A 25 -1.95 3.92 -15.68
C PRO A 25 -3.35 4.31 -16.15
N ASN A 26 -4.26 3.35 -16.19
CA ASN A 26 -5.59 3.54 -16.80
C ASN A 26 -6.55 4.39 -15.93
N GLN A 27 -6.29 4.48 -14.62
CA GLN A 27 -7.17 5.16 -13.68
C GLN A 27 -6.44 6.25 -12.89
N LEU A 28 -7.19 7.28 -12.50
CA LEU A 28 -6.73 8.28 -11.55
C LEU A 28 -6.94 7.75 -10.13
N GLY A 29 -5.89 7.78 -9.32
CA GLY A 29 -5.99 7.32 -7.94
C GLY A 29 -4.65 7.31 -7.20
N LYS A 30 -4.68 6.77 -5.97
CA LYS A 30 -3.49 6.63 -5.13
C LYS A 30 -2.41 5.81 -5.83
N GLY A 31 -2.79 4.67 -6.42
CA GLY A 31 -1.86 3.78 -7.10
C GLY A 31 -1.10 4.46 -8.24
N ARG A 32 -1.80 5.26 -9.09
CA ARG A 32 -1.15 6.05 -10.14
C ARG A 32 -0.11 7.03 -9.56
N ASN A 33 -0.46 7.74 -8.49
CA ASN A 33 0.45 8.69 -7.86
C ASN A 33 1.70 7.98 -7.31
N VAL A 34 1.52 6.84 -6.66
CA VAL A 34 2.61 5.99 -6.17
C VAL A 34 3.46 5.48 -7.33
N TRP A 35 2.85 5.02 -8.42
CA TRP A 35 3.54 4.51 -9.60
C TRP A 35 4.53 5.53 -10.17
N TYR A 36 4.13 6.80 -10.33
CA TYR A 36 5.02 7.87 -10.78
C TYR A 36 6.13 8.18 -9.76
N CYS A 37 5.85 8.15 -8.47
CA CYS A 37 6.85 8.34 -7.42
C CYS A 37 7.91 7.23 -7.43
N LEU A 38 7.48 5.97 -7.61
CA LEU A 38 8.39 4.83 -7.71
C LEU A 38 9.21 4.87 -9.00
N GLY A 39 8.58 5.21 -10.12
CA GLY A 39 9.27 5.42 -11.40
C GLY A 39 10.38 6.49 -11.29
N MET A 40 10.09 7.60 -10.63
CA MET A 40 11.10 8.63 -10.36
C MET A 40 12.21 8.12 -9.43
N SER A 41 11.88 7.30 -8.43
CA SER A 41 12.88 6.69 -7.55
C SER A 41 13.83 5.76 -8.32
N ILE A 42 13.28 4.96 -9.23
CA ILE A 42 14.06 4.09 -10.12
C ILE A 42 14.97 4.92 -11.03
N ALA A 43 14.41 5.95 -11.69
CA ALA A 43 15.15 6.78 -12.63
C ALA A 43 16.32 7.55 -11.99
N ARG A 44 16.19 7.93 -10.71
CA ARG A 44 17.26 8.60 -9.96
C ARG A 44 18.40 7.70 -9.53
N ASP A 45 18.17 6.42 -9.41
CA ASP A 45 19.14 5.39 -9.04
C ASP A 45 19.94 5.64 -7.75
N THR A 46 19.40 6.42 -6.81
CA THR A 46 20.09 6.80 -5.58
C THR A 46 19.57 6.11 -4.34
N ALA A 47 18.34 5.59 -4.38
CA ALA A 47 17.70 4.95 -3.25
C ALA A 47 18.04 3.45 -3.19
N ARG A 48 18.38 2.94 -2.00
CA ARG A 48 18.57 1.50 -1.74
C ARG A 48 17.28 0.83 -1.30
N SER A 49 16.38 1.60 -0.74
CA SER A 49 15.05 1.18 -0.27
C SER A 49 14.07 2.33 -0.36
N VAL A 50 12.81 2.00 -0.45
CA VAL A 50 11.71 2.95 -0.53
C VAL A 50 10.70 2.61 0.55
N ALA A 51 10.12 3.62 1.19
CA ALA A 51 8.97 3.47 2.08
C ALA A 51 7.85 4.40 1.63
N LEU A 52 6.63 3.90 1.78
CA LEU A 52 5.42 4.67 1.56
C LEU A 52 4.77 4.97 2.90
N HIS A 53 4.27 6.20 3.02
CA HIS A 53 3.41 6.66 4.09
C HIS A 53 2.26 7.46 3.51
N ASP A 54 1.08 7.29 4.07
CA ASP A 54 -0.03 8.19 3.78
C ASP A 54 0.31 9.61 4.30
N CYS A 55 -0.05 10.63 3.54
CA CYS A 55 0.32 12.02 3.85
C CYS A 55 -0.65 12.71 4.82
N ASP A 56 -1.75 12.06 5.18
CA ASP A 56 -2.81 12.58 6.03
C ASP A 56 -2.80 12.02 7.47
N ILE A 57 -1.69 11.40 7.87
CA ILE A 57 -1.48 10.89 9.23
C ILE A 57 -1.34 12.07 10.20
N LYS A 58 -2.30 12.23 11.11
CA LYS A 58 -2.30 13.29 12.12
C LYS A 58 -1.33 13.02 13.29
N THR A 59 -1.18 11.73 13.62
CA THR A 59 -0.31 11.25 14.71
C THR A 59 1.08 10.86 14.23
N TYR A 60 1.53 11.40 13.09
CA TYR A 60 2.82 11.03 12.51
C TYR A 60 3.99 11.32 13.45
N ASP A 61 4.85 10.31 13.62
CA ASP A 61 6.11 10.41 14.32
C ASP A 61 7.23 9.81 13.44
N ARG A 62 8.39 10.47 13.40
CA ARG A 62 9.55 9.99 12.62
C ARG A 62 9.98 8.55 12.96
N ARG A 63 9.66 8.07 14.17
CA ARG A 63 9.92 6.69 14.59
C ARG A 63 9.13 5.69 13.77
N MET A 64 7.95 6.05 13.26
CA MET A 64 7.17 5.20 12.36
C MET A 64 7.97 4.89 11.09
N LEU A 65 8.59 5.92 10.50
CA LEU A 65 9.46 5.74 9.33
C LEU A 65 10.69 4.90 9.66
N ALA A 66 11.33 5.16 10.79
CA ALA A 66 12.50 4.39 11.25
C ALA A 66 12.16 2.91 11.45
N LYS A 67 11.04 2.59 12.11
CA LYS A 67 10.55 1.22 12.31
C LYS A 67 10.28 0.53 10.97
N LEU A 68 9.69 1.26 10.01
CA LEU A 68 9.33 0.72 8.71
C LEU A 68 10.57 0.41 7.85
N PHE A 69 11.58 1.28 7.88
CA PHE A 69 12.82 1.09 7.13
C PHE A 69 13.77 0.07 7.75
N TYR A 70 13.86 0.01 9.07
CA TYR A 70 14.87 -0.78 9.76
C TYR A 70 14.96 -2.24 9.29
N PRO A 71 13.83 -2.98 9.13
CA PRO A 71 13.91 -4.36 8.67
C PRO A 71 14.50 -4.54 7.27
N VAL A 72 14.24 -3.62 6.36
CA VAL A 72 14.67 -3.74 4.95
C VAL A 72 16.05 -3.15 4.68
N VAL A 73 16.54 -2.23 5.55
CA VAL A 73 17.86 -1.62 5.36
C VAL A 73 18.96 -2.28 6.18
N ASN A 74 18.61 -2.97 7.26
CA ASN A 74 19.58 -3.62 8.11
C ASN A 74 20.12 -4.88 7.40
N PRO A 75 21.46 -4.96 7.16
CA PRO A 75 22.05 -6.08 6.44
C PRO A 75 21.98 -7.42 7.17
N VAL A 76 21.73 -7.42 8.49
CA VAL A 76 21.57 -8.64 9.28
C VAL A 76 20.24 -9.33 8.95
N PHE A 77 19.22 -8.57 8.54
CA PHE A 77 17.92 -9.10 8.15
C PHE A 77 17.86 -9.32 6.64
N ASN A 78 17.29 -10.42 6.23
CA ASN A 78 17.08 -10.72 4.80
C ASN A 78 15.66 -10.40 4.36
N PHE A 79 15.09 -9.27 4.84
CA PHE A 79 13.78 -8.84 4.43
C PHE A 79 13.83 -7.98 3.17
N GLU A 80 13.01 -8.33 2.19
CA GLU A 80 12.80 -7.57 0.96
C GLU A 80 11.63 -6.59 1.12
N PHE A 81 10.67 -6.93 1.97
CA PHE A 81 9.46 -6.16 2.20
C PHE A 81 9.08 -6.13 3.69
N CYS A 82 8.63 -4.96 4.14
CA CYS A 82 8.10 -4.76 5.49
C CYS A 82 6.75 -4.04 5.41
N LYS A 83 5.72 -4.64 5.99
CA LYS A 83 4.38 -4.07 6.10
C LYS A 83 4.17 -3.46 7.48
N GLY A 84 3.79 -2.20 7.53
CA GLY A 84 3.38 -1.56 8.78
C GLY A 84 1.99 -2.00 9.20
N PHE A 85 1.78 -2.15 10.51
CA PHE A 85 0.45 -2.28 11.08
C PHE A 85 0.33 -1.41 12.34
N TYR A 86 -0.88 -1.09 12.71
CA TYR A 86 -1.20 -0.23 13.87
C TYR A 86 -2.68 -0.38 14.25
N PRO A 87 -3.03 -0.17 15.52
CA PRO A 87 -4.42 -0.10 15.93
C PRO A 87 -5.04 1.22 15.42
N ARG A 88 -6.12 1.12 14.67
CA ARG A 88 -6.87 2.29 14.21
C ARG A 88 -7.85 2.77 15.25
N ILE A 89 -7.31 3.25 16.38
CA ILE A 89 -8.08 3.78 17.49
C ILE A 89 -7.84 5.29 17.55
N ALA A 90 -8.92 6.06 17.46
CA ALA A 90 -8.91 7.50 17.63
C ALA A 90 -10.21 7.93 18.28
N ASN A 91 -10.15 8.87 19.24
CA ASN A 91 -11.31 9.39 19.96
C ASN A 91 -12.19 8.26 20.56
N GLU A 92 -11.56 7.29 21.22
CA GLU A 92 -12.20 6.12 21.83
C GLU A 92 -13.01 5.24 20.86
N LYS A 93 -12.81 5.41 19.56
CA LYS A 93 -13.48 4.65 18.51
C LYS A 93 -12.50 3.77 17.74
N MET A 94 -12.93 2.55 17.46
CA MET A 94 -12.20 1.62 16.60
C MET A 94 -12.56 1.90 15.13
N ASN A 95 -11.58 2.39 14.37
CA ASN A 95 -11.66 2.65 12.93
C ASN A 95 -11.19 1.43 12.11
N GLY A 96 -10.92 1.58 10.83
CA GLY A 96 -10.50 0.48 9.94
C GLY A 96 -11.66 -0.44 9.56
N ARG A 97 -12.83 0.14 9.29
CA ARG A 97 -14.07 -0.61 8.96
C ARG A 97 -13.91 -1.54 7.78
N VAL A 98 -13.27 -1.12 6.70
CA VAL A 98 -13.11 -1.94 5.47
C VAL A 98 -12.29 -3.20 5.78
N ALA A 99 -11.13 -3.07 6.43
CA ALA A 99 -10.31 -4.23 6.78
C ALA A 99 -11.06 -5.20 7.71
N ARG A 100 -11.76 -4.67 8.71
CA ARG A 100 -12.39 -5.47 9.78
C ARG A 100 -13.76 -6.04 9.40
N LEU A 101 -14.58 -5.28 8.66
CA LEU A 101 -15.97 -5.64 8.35
C LEU A 101 -16.13 -6.23 6.95
N LEU A 102 -15.18 -6.05 6.05
CA LEU A 102 -15.22 -6.58 4.70
C LEU A 102 -14.07 -7.55 4.45
N VAL A 103 -12.81 -7.10 4.47
CA VAL A 103 -11.68 -7.91 4.02
C VAL A 103 -11.49 -9.16 4.88
N ALA A 104 -11.47 -9.04 6.20
CA ALA A 104 -11.27 -10.19 7.07
C ALA A 104 -12.42 -11.23 6.96
N PRO A 105 -13.71 -10.86 7.02
CA PRO A 105 -14.80 -11.80 6.76
C PRO A 105 -14.79 -12.39 5.35
N LEU A 106 -14.42 -11.61 4.33
CA LEU A 106 -14.34 -12.07 2.94
C LEU A 106 -13.29 -13.16 2.77
N LEU A 107 -12.08 -12.98 3.32
CA LEU A 107 -11.04 -13.99 3.28
C LEU A 107 -11.47 -15.31 3.95
N ILE A 108 -12.20 -15.23 5.06
CA ILE A 108 -12.77 -16.40 5.74
C ILE A 108 -13.86 -17.07 4.88
N ALA A 109 -14.74 -16.27 4.27
CA ALA A 109 -15.80 -16.78 3.41
C ALA A 109 -15.23 -17.46 2.16
N LEU A 110 -14.24 -16.85 1.51
CA LEU A 110 -13.55 -17.42 0.37
C LEU A 110 -12.91 -18.77 0.73
N GLU A 111 -12.20 -18.84 1.84
CA GLU A 111 -11.58 -20.10 2.29
C GLU A 111 -12.62 -21.20 2.52
N LYS A 112 -13.79 -20.87 3.09
CA LYS A 112 -14.88 -21.83 3.28
C LYS A 112 -15.53 -22.28 1.95
N THR A 113 -15.54 -21.42 0.95
CA THR A 113 -16.23 -21.67 -0.32
C THR A 113 -15.36 -22.40 -1.34
N ILE A 114 -14.10 -21.96 -1.48
CA ILE A 114 -13.19 -22.48 -2.50
C ILE A 114 -12.06 -23.34 -1.94
N GLY A 115 -12.02 -23.50 -0.62
CA GLY A 115 -10.96 -24.21 0.08
C GLY A 115 -9.78 -23.32 0.46
N SER A 116 -8.87 -23.88 1.26
CA SER A 116 -7.65 -23.18 1.67
C SER A 116 -6.65 -23.11 0.51
N SER A 117 -5.99 -21.97 0.37
CA SER A 117 -4.87 -21.78 -0.55
C SER A 117 -3.73 -21.03 0.13
N GLU A 118 -2.51 -21.18 -0.39
CA GLU A 118 -1.34 -20.44 0.12
C GLU A 118 -1.56 -18.93 0.08
N TYR A 119 -2.20 -18.43 -0.97
CA TYR A 119 -2.54 -17.02 -1.10
C TYR A 119 -3.50 -16.54 0.00
N LEU A 120 -4.57 -17.28 0.28
CA LEU A 120 -5.51 -16.91 1.35
C LEU A 120 -4.85 -16.96 2.72
N GLN A 121 -4.00 -17.95 2.98
CA GLN A 121 -3.24 -18.03 4.23
C GLN A 121 -2.27 -16.86 4.36
N PHE A 122 -1.56 -16.51 3.28
CA PHE A 122 -0.67 -15.36 3.24
C PHE A 122 -1.43 -14.06 3.54
N MET A 123 -2.54 -13.79 2.87
CA MET A 123 -3.34 -12.58 3.10
C MET A 123 -3.88 -12.50 4.54
N LYS A 124 -4.31 -13.62 5.10
CA LYS A 124 -4.80 -13.72 6.49
C LYS A 124 -3.70 -13.55 7.53
N SER A 125 -2.43 -13.75 7.18
CA SER A 125 -1.30 -13.57 8.09
C SER A 125 -1.02 -12.11 8.44
N PHE A 126 -1.51 -11.15 7.64
CA PHE A 126 -1.31 -9.74 7.89
C PHE A 126 -2.29 -9.20 8.93
N LYS A 127 -1.74 -8.54 9.96
CA LYS A 127 -2.54 -7.88 11.02
C LYS A 127 -3.37 -6.72 10.47
N TYR A 128 -2.83 -6.02 9.48
CA TYR A 128 -3.56 -4.96 8.79
C TYR A 128 -3.18 -4.93 7.30
N PRO A 129 -3.82 -5.74 6.45
CA PRO A 129 -3.46 -5.86 5.02
C PRO A 129 -3.66 -4.56 4.22
N LEU A 130 -4.63 -3.73 4.61
CA LEU A 130 -4.94 -2.46 3.95
C LEU A 130 -4.15 -1.24 4.48
N SER A 131 -3.10 -1.44 5.26
CA SER A 131 -2.24 -0.33 5.67
C SER A 131 -1.52 0.24 4.45
N GLY A 132 -1.50 1.57 4.31
CA GLY A 132 -0.75 2.28 3.27
C GLY A 132 0.74 2.37 3.55
N GLU A 133 1.18 1.94 4.75
CA GLU A 133 2.55 2.01 5.21
C GLU A 133 3.28 0.72 4.93
N PHE A 134 4.22 0.76 4.01
CA PHE A 134 5.12 -0.36 3.72
C PHE A 134 6.45 0.13 3.15
N SER A 135 7.45 -0.71 3.27
CA SER A 135 8.76 -0.46 2.69
C SER A 135 9.30 -1.70 1.98
N PHE A 136 10.18 -1.48 1.03
CA PHE A 136 10.84 -2.54 0.30
C PHE A 136 12.23 -2.14 -0.16
N ARG A 137 13.06 -3.12 -0.43
CA ARG A 137 14.35 -2.92 -1.09
C ARG A 137 14.13 -2.51 -2.54
N ARG A 138 15.10 -1.81 -3.10
CA ARG A 138 15.01 -1.28 -4.46
C ARG A 138 14.84 -2.35 -5.54
N ASN A 139 15.49 -3.51 -5.39
CA ASN A 139 15.34 -4.62 -6.32
C ASN A 139 13.87 -5.07 -6.49
N VAL A 140 13.06 -4.94 -5.45
CA VAL A 140 11.62 -5.24 -5.51
C VAL A 140 10.87 -4.36 -6.50
N LEU A 141 11.32 -3.09 -6.69
CA LEU A 141 10.62 -2.11 -7.54
C LEU A 141 10.48 -2.56 -8.99
N SER A 142 11.48 -3.24 -9.52
CA SER A 142 11.47 -3.72 -10.91
C SER A 142 10.52 -4.88 -11.14
N GLU A 143 10.14 -5.58 -10.07
CA GLU A 143 9.26 -6.75 -10.12
C GLU A 143 7.79 -6.42 -9.80
N LEU A 144 7.53 -5.21 -9.27
CA LEU A 144 6.20 -4.82 -8.84
C LEU A 144 5.29 -4.41 -9.99
N ARG A 145 4.14 -5.03 -10.06
CA ARG A 145 2.98 -4.52 -10.78
C ARG A 145 2.07 -3.80 -9.80
N ILE A 146 1.81 -2.54 -10.05
CA ILE A 146 1.05 -1.68 -9.13
C ILE A 146 -0.30 -1.37 -9.76
N SER A 147 -1.36 -1.63 -8.99
CA SER A 147 -2.70 -1.18 -9.32
C SER A 147 -2.75 0.35 -9.36
N SER A 148 -3.41 0.93 -10.35
CA SER A 148 -3.53 2.39 -10.51
C SER A 148 -4.59 3.02 -9.59
N ASP A 149 -5.42 2.21 -8.96
CA ASP A 149 -6.57 2.57 -8.15
C ASP A 149 -6.37 2.36 -6.64
N TRP A 150 -7.45 2.10 -5.92
CA TRP A 150 -7.47 1.80 -4.48
C TRP A 150 -6.99 0.38 -4.13
N GLY A 151 -6.86 -0.51 -5.11
CA GLY A 151 -6.37 -1.88 -4.91
C GLY A 151 -4.88 -2.00 -4.66
N ILE A 152 -4.14 -0.89 -4.52
CA ILE A 152 -2.67 -0.88 -4.42
C ILE A 152 -2.16 -1.73 -3.25
N GLU A 153 -2.77 -1.67 -2.08
CA GLU A 153 -2.30 -2.37 -0.89
C GLU A 153 -2.42 -3.89 -1.05
N VAL A 154 -3.54 -4.35 -1.57
CA VAL A 154 -3.79 -5.77 -1.85
C VAL A 154 -2.93 -6.23 -3.03
N GLY A 155 -2.83 -5.41 -4.08
CA GLY A 155 -2.00 -5.68 -5.25
C GLY A 155 -0.53 -5.88 -4.89
N VAL A 156 0.05 -4.98 -4.08
CA VAL A 156 1.43 -5.12 -3.60
C VAL A 156 1.62 -6.40 -2.79
N LEU A 157 0.69 -6.77 -1.89
CA LEU A 157 0.79 -8.03 -1.15
C LEU A 157 0.71 -9.25 -2.07
N SER A 158 -0.12 -9.19 -3.11
CA SER A 158 -0.21 -10.26 -4.13
C SER A 158 1.10 -10.42 -4.91
N GLU A 159 1.76 -9.30 -5.27
CA GLU A 159 3.07 -9.33 -5.91
C GLU A 159 4.15 -9.90 -4.97
N MET A 160 4.10 -9.52 -3.68
CA MET A 160 5.02 -10.08 -2.69
C MET A 160 4.86 -11.59 -2.55
N GLN A 161 3.63 -12.09 -2.46
CA GLN A 161 3.36 -13.52 -2.37
C GLN A 161 3.84 -14.29 -3.60
N ARG A 162 3.67 -13.70 -4.79
CA ARG A 162 4.03 -14.34 -6.06
C ARG A 162 5.53 -14.40 -6.31
N ASN A 163 6.27 -13.34 -5.94
CA ASN A 163 7.65 -13.15 -6.38
C ASN A 163 8.67 -13.41 -5.28
N PHE A 164 8.26 -13.45 -4.00
CA PHE A 164 9.19 -13.52 -2.88
C PHE A 164 8.80 -14.61 -1.88
N SER A 165 9.82 -15.17 -1.23
CA SER A 165 9.59 -16.11 -0.13
C SER A 165 8.92 -15.40 1.06
N PRO A 166 7.95 -16.03 1.75
CA PRO A 166 7.40 -15.51 2.99
C PRO A 166 8.47 -15.15 4.05
N ASN A 167 9.61 -15.82 4.04
CA ASN A 167 10.74 -15.54 4.95
C ASN A 167 11.44 -14.19 4.66
N ASN A 168 11.21 -13.61 3.48
CA ASN A 168 11.73 -12.31 3.11
C ASN A 168 10.73 -11.16 3.38
N ILE A 169 9.61 -11.47 4.04
CA ILE A 169 8.52 -10.54 4.30
C ILE A 169 8.31 -10.44 5.81
N CYS A 170 8.20 -9.22 6.32
CA CYS A 170 7.92 -8.99 7.73
C CYS A 170 6.82 -7.96 7.95
N GLN A 171 6.36 -7.88 9.19
CA GLN A 171 5.41 -6.88 9.65
C GLN A 171 5.98 -6.17 10.87
N VAL A 172 5.71 -4.87 10.98
CA VAL A 172 6.18 -4.05 12.11
C VAL A 172 5.03 -3.24 12.71
N ASP A 173 4.97 -3.21 14.03
CA ASP A 173 4.07 -2.34 14.77
C ASP A 173 4.60 -0.90 14.74
N LEU A 174 3.88 -0.01 14.06
CA LEU A 174 4.32 1.37 13.85
C LEU A 174 4.02 2.26 15.04
N ALA A 175 2.84 2.11 15.66
CA ALA A 175 2.38 3.02 16.69
C ALA A 175 1.25 2.43 17.53
N ASP A 176 1.16 2.85 18.79
CA ASP A 176 0.08 2.47 19.71
C ASP A 176 -1.24 3.20 19.38
N THR A 177 -1.13 4.37 18.74
CA THR A 177 -2.27 5.17 18.27
C THR A 177 -2.03 5.64 16.85
N TYR A 178 -3.07 5.58 16.02
CA TYR A 178 -2.98 6.02 14.64
C TYR A 178 -4.28 6.71 14.22
N ASP A 179 -4.18 8.00 13.95
CA ASP A 179 -5.27 8.82 13.42
C ASP A 179 -4.86 9.46 12.09
N HIS A 180 -5.76 9.40 11.13
CA HIS A 180 -5.64 10.05 9.83
C HIS A 180 -7.01 10.54 9.38
N LYS A 181 -7.07 11.24 8.25
CA LYS A 181 -8.35 11.68 7.68
C LYS A 181 -9.24 10.46 7.41
N HIS A 182 -10.47 10.50 7.89
CA HIS A 182 -11.47 9.47 7.65
C HIS A 182 -12.23 9.78 6.36
N GLN A 183 -12.46 8.74 5.55
CA GLN A 183 -13.40 8.83 4.44
C GLN A 183 -14.82 8.58 4.96
N ASP A 184 -15.75 9.39 4.53
CA ASP A 184 -17.16 9.22 4.84
C ASP A 184 -17.78 8.10 4.02
N LEU A 185 -18.83 7.48 4.57
CA LEU A 185 -19.62 6.51 3.84
C LEU A 185 -20.58 7.29 2.92
N SER A 186 -20.38 7.17 1.61
CA SER A 186 -21.30 7.73 0.63
C SER A 186 -22.39 6.70 0.36
N LEU A 187 -23.52 6.80 1.06
CA LEU A 187 -24.66 5.88 0.87
C LEU A 187 -25.32 6.07 -0.49
N ASP A 188 -25.28 7.29 -1.02
CA ASP A 188 -25.97 7.69 -2.24
C ASP A 188 -25.07 7.71 -3.49
N ASP A 189 -23.77 7.44 -3.35
CA ASP A 189 -22.81 7.48 -4.47
C ASP A 189 -21.70 6.41 -4.29
N GLU A 190 -21.90 5.28 -4.93
CA GLU A 190 -20.97 4.14 -4.90
C GLU A 190 -19.61 4.46 -5.56
N THR A 191 -19.53 5.55 -6.30
CA THR A 191 -18.29 5.97 -6.97
C THR A 191 -17.36 6.79 -6.07
N LYS A 192 -17.73 7.01 -4.80
CA LYS A 192 -17.00 7.85 -3.85
C LYS A 192 -16.80 7.17 -2.49
N GLY A 193 -15.82 7.70 -1.76
CA GLY A 193 -15.58 7.37 -0.36
C GLY A 193 -15.29 5.89 -0.11
N LEU A 194 -15.82 5.36 0.99
CA LEU A 194 -15.60 3.96 1.39
C LEU A 194 -16.26 2.95 0.44
N SER A 195 -17.36 3.33 -0.23
CA SER A 195 -18.03 2.45 -1.19
C SER A 195 -17.10 2.12 -2.35
N LYS A 196 -16.52 3.15 -2.98
CA LYS A 196 -15.53 2.94 -4.05
C LYS A 196 -14.32 2.12 -3.60
N MET A 197 -13.74 2.44 -2.43
CA MET A 197 -12.62 1.68 -1.87
C MET A 197 -12.92 0.20 -1.62
N SER A 198 -14.18 -0.16 -1.48
CA SER A 198 -14.61 -1.55 -1.23
C SER A 198 -14.91 -2.32 -2.51
N ILE A 199 -15.17 -1.61 -3.60
CA ILE A 199 -15.46 -2.18 -4.92
C ILE A 199 -14.14 -2.41 -5.69
N ASP A 200 -13.23 -1.42 -5.67
CA ASP A 200 -11.90 -1.50 -6.27
C ASP A 200 -11.01 -2.53 -5.53
#